data_4abe9d39675715f7b06a510d15f4a3c8
#
_entry.id   4abe9d39675715f7b06a510d15f4a3c8
#
_cell.length_a   1.000
_cell.length_b   1.000
_cell.length_c   1.000
_cell.angle_alpha   90.00
_cell.angle_beta   90.00
_cell.angle_gamma   90.00
#
_symmetry.space_group_name_H-M   'P 1'
#
loop_
_entity.id
_entity.type
_entity.pdbx_description
1 polymer ?
#
loop_
_entity_poly.entity_id
_entity_poly.type
_entity_poly.pdbx_seq_one_letter_code
_entity_poly.pdbx_strand_id
1 'polypeptide(L)'
;MSQSPGDRLRRQFLRSAMRACGATAASLLLPGALWAAGRQRVERVRLSAHEGQTRLVFDLSGPVEHSLFTLTDPHRVVIDIQGAGTRELSVPSVANSHVSGLRYATRNDRDLRVVLDLREQAVPRSFVLRPADGAGHRLVVDLQRRGGGPGQAPRTVRSAEQPGERLREVVVAIDAGHGGRDPGAVGPGGTYEKDVVLAIARRLERLVRQEPGMTPVMVRTGDYFLPLRERIRRARDQRADLFLSIHADAAPDRRVQGSSVYILSQGGASSEAARWLAERENAADLVGGVKLDDKDDVLASVLLDLSQTGTIEASATLADALIGDLHRVGKVRSRRVERAGFAVLTSPDIPSVLVEAAYISNPDEERKLRTSAFQQSLAEALMTGLRSYFDDHAPPGTHLAEARRGRHVIRSGETLSGIASRYRVSVNELRQRNNLSSDRIRVGQELVIPRRDS
;
A
#
# COMPACT_ATOMS: atom_id res chain seq x y z
N MET A 1 -71.24 -10.17 -44.85
CA MET A 1 -69.79 -9.83 -44.72
C MET A 1 -69.22 -10.76 -43.64
N SER A 2 -68.52 -11.76 -44.07
CA SER A 2 -68.02 -12.90 -43.27
C SER A 2 -66.77 -12.49 -42.52
N GLN A 3 -66.77 -12.54 -41.19
CA GLN A 3 -65.58 -12.42 -40.40
C GLN A 3 -64.80 -13.73 -40.32
N SER A 4 -63.54 -13.67 -40.68
CA SER A 4 -62.59 -14.77 -40.71
C SER A 4 -62.38 -15.45 -39.35
N PRO A 5 -62.25 -16.81 -39.28
CA PRO A 5 -62.06 -17.57 -38.04
C PRO A 5 -60.77 -17.21 -37.28
N GLY A 6 -59.81 -16.54 -37.93
CA GLY A 6 -58.48 -16.13 -37.33
C GLY A 6 -58.56 -15.04 -36.28
N ASP A 7 -59.56 -14.15 -36.34
CA ASP A 7 -59.67 -13.02 -35.39
C ASP A 7 -60.24 -13.41 -34.02
N ARG A 8 -60.96 -14.53 -33.92
CA ARG A 8 -61.46 -15.01 -32.63
C ARG A 8 -60.36 -15.72 -31.79
N LEU A 9 -59.46 -16.40 -32.44
CA LEU A 9 -58.33 -17.06 -31.78
C LEU A 9 -57.28 -16.05 -31.28
N ARG A 10 -57.04 -14.98 -32.05
CA ARG A 10 -56.14 -13.91 -31.61
C ARG A 10 -56.63 -13.15 -30.36
N ARG A 11 -57.95 -12.93 -30.28
CA ARG A 11 -58.56 -12.24 -29.11
C ARG A 11 -58.61 -13.10 -27.87
N GLN A 12 -58.74 -14.44 -28.02
CA GLN A 12 -58.64 -15.36 -26.90
C GLN A 12 -57.20 -15.53 -26.39
N PHE A 13 -56.24 -15.56 -27.31
CA PHE A 13 -54.82 -15.65 -26.94
C PHE A 13 -54.32 -14.42 -26.18
N LEU A 14 -54.76 -13.21 -26.59
CA LEU A 14 -54.42 -11.94 -25.90
C LEU A 14 -55.09 -11.78 -24.53
N ARG A 15 -56.28 -12.38 -24.32
CA ARG A 15 -56.94 -12.38 -22.99
C ARG A 15 -56.37 -13.41 -22.04
N SER A 16 -55.83 -14.51 -22.54
CA SER A 16 -55.11 -15.50 -21.71
C SER A 16 -53.67 -15.05 -21.36
N ALA A 17 -52.99 -14.33 -22.25
CA ALA A 17 -51.66 -13.77 -22.00
C ALA A 17 -51.69 -12.64 -20.96
N MET A 18 -52.77 -11.84 -20.90
CA MET A 18 -52.91 -10.78 -19.90
C MET A 18 -53.30 -11.26 -18.50
N ARG A 19 -53.79 -12.50 -18.35
CA ARG A 19 -54.04 -13.11 -17.03
C ARG A 19 -52.85 -13.90 -16.48
N ALA A 20 -51.89 -14.28 -17.31
CA ALA A 20 -50.67 -14.95 -16.90
C ALA A 20 -49.52 -13.98 -16.55
N CYS A 21 -49.51 -12.73 -17.06
CA CYS A 21 -48.55 -11.70 -16.70
C CYS A 21 -48.87 -10.93 -15.43
N GLY A 22 -50.04 -11.12 -14.82
CA GLY A 22 -50.46 -10.42 -13.59
C GLY A 22 -49.98 -11.07 -12.28
N ALA A 23 -49.46 -12.29 -12.34
CA ALA A 23 -49.06 -13.03 -11.14
C ALA A 23 -47.54 -13.27 -10.97
N THR A 24 -46.71 -12.89 -11.94
CA THR A 24 -45.25 -13.11 -11.89
C THR A 24 -44.44 -11.81 -11.87
N ALA A 25 -45.06 -10.64 -11.96
CA ALA A 25 -44.38 -9.34 -11.83
C ALA A 25 -44.28 -8.83 -10.39
N ALA A 26 -44.78 -9.59 -9.40
CA ALA A 26 -44.69 -9.20 -7.97
C ALA A 26 -43.54 -9.89 -7.21
N SER A 27 -42.66 -10.64 -7.90
CA SER A 27 -41.58 -11.35 -7.23
C SER A 27 -40.17 -10.93 -7.66
N LEU A 28 -39.98 -9.80 -8.37
CA LEU A 28 -38.67 -9.29 -8.78
C LEU A 28 -38.39 -7.83 -8.37
N LEU A 29 -39.21 -7.29 -7.49
CA LEU A 29 -38.84 -6.18 -6.63
C LEU A 29 -38.66 -6.77 -5.22
N LEU A 30 -37.63 -7.55 -5.01
CA LEU A 30 -36.97 -7.55 -3.73
C LEU A 30 -36.46 -6.11 -3.56
N PRO A 31 -37.05 -5.29 -2.70
CA PRO A 31 -36.36 -4.14 -2.19
C PRO A 31 -35.09 -4.76 -1.62
N GLY A 32 -33.93 -4.29 -2.07
CA GLY A 32 -32.70 -4.60 -1.38
C GLY A 32 -33.03 -4.51 0.10
N ALA A 33 -32.74 -5.57 0.82
CA ALA A 33 -33.08 -5.68 2.23
C ALA A 33 -32.76 -4.34 2.86
N LEU A 34 -33.78 -3.55 3.14
CA LEU A 34 -33.73 -2.53 4.17
C LEU A 34 -33.41 -3.37 5.41
N TRP A 35 -32.13 -3.55 5.63
CA TRP A 35 -31.62 -3.89 6.93
C TRP A 35 -32.23 -2.82 7.81
N ALA A 36 -33.21 -3.19 8.60
CA ALA A 36 -33.55 -2.47 9.78
C ALA A 36 -32.28 -2.50 10.62
N ALA A 37 -31.39 -1.56 10.33
CA ALA A 37 -30.12 -1.38 11.01
C ALA A 37 -30.51 -1.01 12.45
N GLY A 38 -30.60 -2.03 13.31
CA GLY A 38 -30.67 -1.79 14.73
C GLY A 38 -29.54 -0.82 15.06
N ARG A 39 -29.85 0.22 15.83
CA ARG A 39 -28.90 1.26 16.23
C ARG A 39 -27.61 0.60 16.69
N GLN A 40 -26.50 0.87 15.97
CA GLN A 40 -25.21 0.31 16.32
C GLN A 40 -24.76 0.86 17.68
N ARG A 41 -23.91 0.10 18.38
CA ARG A 41 -23.40 0.53 19.68
C ARG A 41 -21.89 0.65 19.65
N VAL A 42 -21.39 1.73 20.25
CA VAL A 42 -20.01 1.81 20.69
C VAL A 42 -19.95 1.11 22.04
N GLU A 43 -19.26 -0.02 22.09
CA GLU A 43 -19.20 -0.92 23.25
C GLU A 43 -18.05 -0.53 24.18
N ARG A 44 -16.95 -0.08 23.63
CA ARG A 44 -15.73 0.27 24.37
C ARG A 44 -14.91 1.30 23.60
N VAL A 45 -14.18 2.14 24.34
CA VAL A 45 -13.13 3.01 23.81
C VAL A 45 -11.81 2.64 24.48
N ARG A 46 -10.79 2.43 23.68
CA ARG A 46 -9.41 2.19 24.14
C ARG A 46 -8.54 3.32 23.65
N LEU A 47 -7.57 3.75 24.46
CA LEU A 47 -6.60 4.77 24.10
C LEU A 47 -5.20 4.22 24.36
N SER A 48 -4.33 4.39 23.39
CA SER A 48 -2.89 4.17 23.53
C SER A 48 -2.14 5.41 23.06
N ALA A 49 -1.11 5.80 23.81
CA ALA A 49 -0.25 6.93 23.45
C ALA A 49 1.19 6.45 23.38
N HIS A 50 1.87 6.80 22.30
CA HIS A 50 3.27 6.45 22.10
C HIS A 50 3.95 7.53 21.25
N GLU A 51 5.11 8.01 21.69
CA GLU A 51 6.03 8.94 21.01
C GLU A 51 5.41 9.92 19.99
N GLY A 52 4.56 10.84 20.46
CA GLY A 52 3.99 11.87 19.60
C GLY A 52 2.77 11.43 18.77
N GLN A 53 2.24 10.23 19.01
CA GLN A 53 1.00 9.73 18.42
C GLN A 53 0.05 9.24 19.51
N THR A 54 -1.24 9.53 19.36
CA THR A 54 -2.30 8.98 20.21
C THR A 54 -3.31 8.27 19.33
N ARG A 55 -3.62 7.03 19.68
CA ARG A 55 -4.64 6.22 19.01
C ARG A 55 -5.81 5.97 19.90
N LEU A 56 -7.00 6.16 19.34
CA LEU A 56 -8.27 5.74 19.94
C LEU A 56 -8.88 4.64 19.08
N VAL A 57 -9.39 3.60 19.75
CA VAL A 57 -10.12 2.50 19.10
C VAL A 57 -11.49 2.40 19.74
N PHE A 58 -12.53 2.53 18.92
CA PHE A 58 -13.93 2.36 19.30
C PHE A 58 -14.36 0.97 18.85
N ASP A 59 -14.62 0.07 19.78
CA ASP A 59 -15.18 -1.25 19.49
C ASP A 59 -16.69 -1.09 19.22
N LEU A 60 -17.18 -1.68 18.13
CA LEU A 60 -18.51 -1.43 17.58
C LEU A 60 -19.29 -2.74 17.43
N SER A 61 -20.61 -2.71 17.71
CA SER A 61 -21.49 -3.87 17.51
C SER A 61 -21.76 -4.20 16.03
N GLY A 62 -21.44 -3.30 15.11
CA GLY A 62 -21.63 -3.48 13.68
C GLY A 62 -20.97 -2.38 12.85
N PRO A 63 -21.11 -2.41 11.52
CA PRO A 63 -20.54 -1.40 10.64
C PRO A 63 -21.18 -0.03 10.86
N VAL A 64 -20.36 1.02 10.82
CA VAL A 64 -20.82 2.41 10.97
C VAL A 64 -20.23 3.28 9.87
N GLU A 65 -20.96 4.35 9.52
CA GLU A 65 -20.40 5.49 8.81
C GLU A 65 -20.02 6.57 9.85
N HIS A 66 -18.96 7.32 9.58
CA HIS A 66 -18.52 8.37 10.48
C HIS A 66 -17.98 9.57 9.72
N SER A 67 -18.01 10.71 10.37
CA SER A 67 -17.32 11.92 9.91
C SER A 67 -16.43 12.45 11.03
N LEU A 68 -15.32 13.08 10.64
CA LEU A 68 -14.34 13.60 11.57
C LEU A 68 -13.90 15.00 11.10
N PHE A 69 -13.85 15.95 12.06
CA PHE A 69 -13.37 17.31 11.81
C PHE A 69 -12.67 17.88 13.05
N THR A 70 -11.88 18.93 12.83
CA THR A 70 -11.12 19.61 13.90
C THR A 70 -11.73 20.98 14.19
N LEU A 71 -11.64 21.41 15.45
CA LEU A 71 -11.93 22.75 15.90
C LEU A 71 -10.67 23.34 16.53
N THR A 72 -10.46 24.63 16.32
CA THR A 72 -9.44 25.45 16.98
C THR A 72 -10.11 26.29 18.08
N ASP A 73 -9.35 26.70 19.10
CA ASP A 73 -9.79 27.54 20.21
C ASP A 73 -11.00 27.01 21.02
N PRO A 74 -10.81 26.05 21.92
CA PRO A 74 -9.62 25.21 22.12
C PRO A 74 -9.52 24.09 21.09
N HIS A 75 -8.32 23.51 20.95
CA HIS A 75 -8.09 22.40 20.00
C HIS A 75 -8.93 21.18 20.35
N ARG A 76 -9.75 20.74 19.39
CA ARG A 76 -10.64 19.58 19.56
C ARG A 76 -10.73 18.77 18.26
N VAL A 77 -10.93 17.47 18.42
CA VAL A 77 -11.38 16.58 17.33
C VAL A 77 -12.79 16.13 17.63
N VAL A 78 -13.69 16.32 16.68
CA VAL A 78 -15.08 15.90 16.76
C VAL A 78 -15.30 14.73 15.82
N ILE A 79 -15.89 13.66 16.34
CA ILE A 79 -16.20 12.43 15.60
C ILE A 79 -17.70 12.21 15.70
N ASP A 80 -18.39 12.22 14.55
CA ASP A 80 -19.81 11.89 14.46
C ASP A 80 -19.93 10.47 13.90
N ILE A 81 -20.50 9.56 14.67
CA ILE A 81 -20.72 8.16 14.32
C ILE A 81 -22.21 7.99 14.02
N GLN A 82 -22.55 7.80 12.74
CA GLN A 82 -23.94 7.78 12.27
C GLN A 82 -24.66 6.50 12.72
N GLY A 83 -25.90 6.63 13.12
CA GLY A 83 -26.74 5.51 13.54
C GLY A 83 -26.21 4.75 14.76
N ALA A 84 -25.27 5.33 15.50
CA ALA A 84 -24.66 4.70 16.67
C ALA A 84 -25.12 5.36 17.97
N GLY A 85 -25.06 4.58 19.06
CA GLY A 85 -25.28 5.05 20.42
C GLY A 85 -24.37 4.32 21.39
N THR A 86 -24.43 4.70 22.64
CA THR A 86 -23.78 3.96 23.73
C THR A 86 -24.65 3.99 24.96
N ARG A 87 -24.51 2.99 25.83
CA ARG A 87 -25.15 3.01 27.16
C ARG A 87 -24.26 3.78 28.13
N GLU A 88 -22.99 3.41 28.17
CA GLU A 88 -21.98 4.03 29.00
C GLU A 88 -20.62 3.74 28.37
N LEU A 89 -19.78 4.77 28.16
CA LEU A 89 -18.42 4.60 27.72
C LEU A 89 -17.47 4.80 28.88
N SER A 90 -16.75 3.76 29.26
CA SER A 90 -15.59 3.92 30.11
C SER A 90 -14.56 4.78 29.38
N VAL A 91 -14.28 5.97 29.90
CA VAL A 91 -13.28 6.88 29.34
C VAL A 91 -11.91 6.37 29.75
N PRO A 92 -11.04 6.02 28.79
CA PRO A 92 -9.71 5.54 29.12
C PRO A 92 -8.85 6.66 29.73
N SER A 93 -7.80 6.27 30.46
CA SER A 93 -6.83 7.22 30.96
C SER A 93 -6.18 7.99 29.81
N VAL A 94 -6.20 9.32 29.89
CA VAL A 94 -5.62 10.22 28.88
C VAL A 94 -4.21 10.70 29.25
N ALA A 95 -3.61 10.14 30.30
CA ALA A 95 -2.25 10.46 30.70
C ALA A 95 -1.24 10.18 29.57
N ASN A 96 -0.28 11.05 29.40
CA ASN A 96 0.77 10.95 28.38
C ASN A 96 0.28 10.90 26.92
N SER A 97 -0.95 11.36 26.65
CA SER A 97 -1.55 11.41 25.31
C SER A 97 -1.74 12.85 24.84
N HIS A 98 -2.03 13.03 23.52
CA HIS A 98 -2.46 14.31 22.95
C HIS A 98 -3.82 14.75 23.45
N VAL A 99 -4.61 13.82 24.00
CA VAL A 99 -5.96 14.05 24.48
C VAL A 99 -5.90 14.53 25.95
N SER A 100 -6.58 15.62 26.26
CA SER A 100 -6.76 16.12 27.63
C SER A 100 -8.10 15.69 28.21
N GLY A 101 -9.07 15.35 27.36
CA GLY A 101 -10.41 14.91 27.76
C GLY A 101 -11.16 14.25 26.62
N LEU A 102 -12.11 13.36 26.98
CA LEU A 102 -13.05 12.73 26.05
C LEU A 102 -14.46 12.94 26.57
N ARG A 103 -15.32 13.47 25.73
CA ARG A 103 -16.74 13.68 26.01
C ARG A 103 -17.58 13.07 24.90
N TYR A 104 -18.77 12.62 25.20
CA TYR A 104 -19.70 12.09 24.21
C TYR A 104 -21.15 12.45 24.52
N ALA A 105 -21.95 12.57 23.47
CA ALA A 105 -23.40 12.83 23.58
C ALA A 105 -24.13 12.27 22.36
N THR A 106 -25.42 11.98 22.52
CA THR A 106 -26.30 11.68 21.37
C THR A 106 -26.58 12.97 20.60
N ARG A 107 -26.50 12.89 19.26
CA ARG A 107 -26.84 13.95 18.33
C ARG A 107 -28.00 13.51 17.43
N ASN A 108 -28.95 14.39 17.14
CA ASN A 108 -30.10 14.13 16.26
C ASN A 108 -30.85 12.84 16.63
N ASP A 109 -30.91 12.49 17.90
CA ASP A 109 -31.55 11.28 18.48
C ASP A 109 -31.08 9.94 17.89
N ARG A 110 -30.11 9.95 16.99
CA ARG A 110 -29.61 8.75 16.25
C ARG A 110 -28.11 8.58 16.25
N ASP A 111 -27.35 9.64 16.27
CA ASP A 111 -25.91 9.63 16.06
C ASP A 111 -25.18 9.82 17.40
N LEU A 112 -24.01 9.20 17.53
CA LEU A 112 -23.12 9.44 18.65
C LEU A 112 -22.06 10.45 18.24
N ARG A 113 -22.01 11.58 18.95
CA ARG A 113 -20.90 12.54 18.83
C ARG A 113 -19.90 12.30 19.94
N VAL A 114 -18.64 12.11 19.58
CA VAL A 114 -17.51 12.07 20.49
C VAL A 114 -16.62 13.28 20.26
N VAL A 115 -16.23 13.96 21.33
CA VAL A 115 -15.35 15.12 21.30
C VAL A 115 -14.09 14.80 22.10
N LEU A 116 -12.97 14.90 21.44
CA LEU A 116 -11.64 14.80 22.04
C LEU A 116 -11.12 16.21 22.27
N ASP A 117 -10.92 16.60 23.52
CA ASP A 117 -10.24 17.82 23.87
C ASP A 117 -8.72 17.56 23.76
N LEU A 118 -7.98 18.42 23.08
CA LEU A 118 -6.57 18.21 22.80
C LEU A 118 -5.67 19.17 23.60
N ARG A 119 -4.52 18.70 24.03
CA ARG A 119 -3.49 19.52 24.70
C ARG A 119 -2.77 20.46 23.74
N GLU A 120 -2.69 20.05 22.47
CA GLU A 120 -2.03 20.78 21.39
C GLU A 120 -2.72 20.42 20.05
N GLN A 121 -2.42 21.17 19.00
CA GLN A 121 -2.99 20.90 17.69
C GLN A 121 -2.46 19.56 17.14
N ALA A 122 -3.37 18.66 16.79
CA ALA A 122 -3.07 17.39 16.17
C ALA A 122 -3.77 17.25 14.81
N VAL A 123 -3.19 16.44 13.95
CA VAL A 123 -3.78 16.03 12.67
C VAL A 123 -4.47 14.69 12.89
N PRO A 124 -5.80 14.61 12.85
CA PRO A 124 -6.51 13.36 13.02
C PRO A 124 -6.63 12.60 11.71
N ARG A 125 -6.58 11.25 11.81
CA ARG A 125 -6.94 10.31 10.76
C ARG A 125 -7.90 9.29 11.32
N SER A 126 -8.87 8.82 10.53
CA SER A 126 -9.82 7.80 10.99
C SER A 126 -10.12 6.78 9.88
N PHE A 127 -10.37 5.55 10.30
CA PHE A 127 -10.75 4.45 9.42
C PHE A 127 -11.54 3.38 10.19
N VAL A 128 -12.36 2.63 9.46
CA VAL A 128 -13.18 1.54 10.03
C VAL A 128 -12.54 0.20 9.69
N LEU A 129 -12.35 -0.65 10.71
CA LEU A 129 -11.91 -2.03 10.56
C LEU A 129 -13.12 -2.97 10.57
N ARG A 130 -13.15 -3.91 9.64
CA ARG A 130 -14.13 -5.00 9.61
C ARG A 130 -13.79 -6.06 10.66
N PRO A 131 -14.76 -6.91 11.06
CA PRO A 131 -14.48 -8.02 11.95
C PRO A 131 -13.39 -8.93 11.37
N ALA A 132 -12.39 -9.23 12.18
CA ALA A 132 -11.33 -10.19 11.87
C ALA A 132 -10.83 -10.80 13.19
N ASP A 133 -10.42 -12.05 13.17
CA ASP A 133 -9.72 -12.76 14.24
C ASP A 133 -10.43 -12.68 15.63
N GLY A 134 -11.76 -12.83 15.63
CA GLY A 134 -12.57 -12.80 16.85
C GLY A 134 -12.84 -11.38 17.39
N ALA A 135 -12.31 -10.34 16.77
CA ALA A 135 -12.64 -8.94 17.08
C ALA A 135 -13.79 -8.44 16.19
N GLY A 136 -14.71 -7.66 16.77
CA GLY A 136 -15.83 -7.02 16.06
C GLY A 136 -15.42 -5.86 15.15
N HIS A 137 -16.40 -5.12 14.67
CA HIS A 137 -16.17 -3.88 13.94
C HIS A 137 -15.46 -2.85 14.83
N ARG A 138 -14.57 -2.05 14.28
CA ARG A 138 -13.81 -1.03 15.04
C ARG A 138 -13.66 0.24 14.21
N LEU A 139 -13.87 1.39 14.87
CA LEU A 139 -13.46 2.68 14.33
C LEU A 139 -12.15 3.09 15.02
N VAL A 140 -11.14 3.37 14.25
CA VAL A 140 -9.83 3.82 14.74
C VAL A 140 -9.65 5.29 14.43
N VAL A 141 -9.15 6.06 15.40
CA VAL A 141 -8.81 7.48 15.24
C VAL A 141 -7.40 7.71 15.74
N ASP A 142 -6.55 8.15 14.85
CA ASP A 142 -5.15 8.49 15.09
C ASP A 142 -4.99 10.01 15.19
N LEU A 143 -4.27 10.46 16.19
CA LEU A 143 -3.90 11.85 16.39
C LEU A 143 -2.39 11.98 16.29
N GLN A 144 -1.90 12.80 15.37
CA GLN A 144 -0.47 13.08 15.18
C GLN A 144 -0.19 14.55 15.48
N ARG A 145 0.93 14.84 16.11
CA ARG A 145 1.36 16.22 16.41
C ARG A 145 1.50 17.04 15.13
N ARG A 146 0.94 18.25 15.11
CA ARG A 146 1.12 19.19 13.98
C ARG A 146 2.50 19.86 14.12
N GLY A 147 3.48 19.32 13.41
CA GLY A 147 4.88 19.81 13.46
C GLY A 147 5.84 18.88 12.73
N GLY A 148 5.41 17.63 12.48
CA GLY A 148 5.99 16.77 11.46
C GLY A 148 5.28 17.11 10.15
N GLY A 149 5.97 17.68 9.15
CA GLY A 149 5.39 18.11 7.87
C GLY A 149 4.67 16.97 7.14
N PRO A 150 3.74 17.29 6.21
CA PRO A 150 3.08 16.29 5.39
C PRO A 150 4.15 15.60 4.54
N GLY A 151 4.36 14.31 4.75
CA GLY A 151 5.24 13.52 3.90
C GLY A 151 6.31 12.68 4.59
N GLN A 152 6.27 12.51 5.90
CA GLN A 152 7.03 11.41 6.48
C GLN A 152 6.15 10.16 6.45
N ALA A 153 6.49 9.22 5.56
CA ALA A 153 6.10 7.83 5.70
C ALA A 153 6.29 7.39 7.17
N PRO A 154 5.44 6.50 7.72
CA PRO A 154 5.62 6.01 9.08
C PRO A 154 7.08 5.58 9.22
N ARG A 155 7.78 6.27 10.12
CA ARG A 155 9.10 5.81 10.51
C ARG A 155 8.93 4.39 11.00
N THR A 156 9.53 3.45 10.31
CA THR A 156 9.87 2.18 10.95
C THR A 156 10.40 2.52 12.32
N VAL A 157 9.88 1.84 13.36
CA VAL A 157 10.34 2.04 14.75
C VAL A 157 11.78 1.56 14.84
N ARG A 158 12.66 2.36 14.27
CA ARG A 158 14.09 2.31 14.56
C ARG A 158 14.33 3.42 15.57
N SER A 159 14.87 3.05 16.71
CA SER A 159 15.30 3.94 17.78
C SER A 159 15.88 5.21 17.19
N ALA A 160 15.50 6.37 17.74
CA ALA A 160 16.18 7.63 17.41
C ALA A 160 17.67 7.39 17.57
N GLU A 161 18.40 7.46 16.47
CA GLU A 161 19.84 7.28 16.45
C GLU A 161 20.46 8.35 17.36
N GLN A 162 21.32 7.91 18.26
CA GLN A 162 22.04 8.81 19.15
C GLN A 162 22.95 9.71 18.30
N PRO A 163 23.11 10.99 18.64
CA PRO A 163 24.03 11.89 17.93
C PRO A 163 25.45 11.30 17.95
N GLY A 164 25.94 10.84 16.79
CA GLY A 164 27.27 10.25 16.66
C GLY A 164 27.32 8.88 15.97
N GLU A 165 26.19 8.27 15.61
CA GLU A 165 26.21 7.03 14.82
C GLU A 165 26.71 7.27 13.39
N ARG A 166 27.56 6.36 12.90
CA ARG A 166 28.05 6.38 11.51
C ARG A 166 26.88 6.19 10.57
N LEU A 167 26.82 7.01 9.53
CA LEU A 167 25.85 6.84 8.43
C LEU A 167 25.94 5.41 7.88
N ARG A 168 24.79 4.82 7.60
CA ARG A 168 24.71 3.48 7.02
C ARG A 168 24.26 3.51 5.55
N GLU A 169 24.48 2.43 4.84
CA GLU A 169 23.92 2.25 3.50
C GLU A 169 22.43 1.88 3.56
N VAL A 170 21.71 2.15 2.49
CA VAL A 170 20.36 1.65 2.27
C VAL A 170 20.45 0.19 1.87
N VAL A 171 19.68 -0.67 2.52
CA VAL A 171 19.66 -2.11 2.27
C VAL A 171 18.45 -2.48 1.38
N VAL A 172 18.72 -3.03 0.20
CA VAL A 172 17.70 -3.47 -0.76
C VAL A 172 17.65 -5.00 -0.77
N ALA A 173 16.56 -5.58 -0.25
CA ALA A 173 16.32 -7.02 -0.34
C ALA A 173 15.74 -7.36 -1.72
N ILE A 174 16.43 -8.23 -2.44
CA ILE A 174 16.06 -8.70 -3.78
C ILE A 174 15.64 -10.16 -3.66
N ASP A 175 14.37 -10.43 -3.87
CA ASP A 175 13.80 -11.76 -3.86
C ASP A 175 13.61 -12.25 -5.30
N ALA A 176 14.20 -13.37 -5.63
CA ALA A 176 13.88 -14.10 -6.84
C ALA A 176 12.80 -15.12 -6.51
N GLY A 177 11.62 -15.00 -7.09
CA GLY A 177 10.50 -15.91 -6.82
C GLY A 177 10.86 -17.37 -7.03
N HIS A 178 10.11 -18.30 -6.41
CA HIS A 178 10.26 -19.74 -6.58
C HIS A 178 11.65 -20.29 -6.18
N GLY A 179 12.04 -21.47 -6.74
CA GLY A 179 13.35 -22.07 -6.54
C GLY A 179 13.29 -23.52 -6.05
N GLY A 180 14.32 -24.29 -6.36
CA GLY A 180 14.41 -25.72 -6.02
C GLY A 180 13.29 -26.54 -6.65
N ARG A 181 12.48 -27.20 -5.83
CA ARG A 181 11.33 -28.01 -6.24
C ARG A 181 10.13 -27.20 -6.75
N ASP A 182 10.08 -25.92 -6.48
CA ASP A 182 9.09 -25.00 -7.05
C ASP A 182 9.67 -24.34 -8.31
N PRO A 183 9.29 -24.79 -9.52
CA PRO A 183 9.79 -24.23 -10.76
C PRO A 183 9.18 -22.86 -11.08
N GLY A 184 8.08 -22.45 -10.41
CA GLY A 184 7.21 -21.39 -10.86
C GLY A 184 6.46 -21.74 -12.13
N ALA A 185 6.13 -20.75 -12.94
CA ALA A 185 5.55 -20.97 -14.25
C ALA A 185 6.56 -21.60 -15.22
N VAL A 186 6.02 -22.39 -16.17
CA VAL A 186 6.81 -23.01 -17.23
C VAL A 186 6.35 -22.45 -18.57
N GLY A 187 7.25 -21.84 -19.30
CA GLY A 187 6.99 -21.31 -20.64
C GLY A 187 6.71 -22.42 -21.67
N PRO A 188 6.08 -22.10 -22.81
CA PRO A 188 5.81 -23.06 -23.87
C PRO A 188 7.07 -23.74 -24.45
N GLY A 189 8.21 -23.08 -24.39
CA GLY A 189 9.50 -23.62 -24.81
C GLY A 189 10.28 -24.32 -23.70
N GLY A 190 9.66 -24.58 -22.54
CA GLY A 190 10.26 -25.31 -21.41
C GLY A 190 11.13 -24.45 -20.48
N THR A 191 11.04 -23.14 -20.59
CA THR A 191 11.78 -22.22 -19.70
C THR A 191 11.13 -22.18 -18.33
N TYR A 192 11.90 -22.37 -17.26
CA TYR A 192 11.42 -22.25 -15.88
C TYR A 192 11.52 -20.80 -15.39
N GLU A 193 10.46 -20.31 -14.75
CA GLU A 193 10.42 -19.00 -14.14
C GLU A 193 11.54 -18.80 -13.13
N LYS A 194 11.74 -19.77 -12.22
CA LYS A 194 12.77 -19.72 -11.16
C LYS A 194 14.17 -19.38 -11.68
N ASP A 195 14.51 -19.83 -12.90
CA ASP A 195 15.82 -19.61 -13.50
C ASP A 195 15.95 -18.18 -14.07
N VAL A 196 14.90 -17.73 -14.74
CA VAL A 196 14.84 -16.40 -15.34
C VAL A 196 14.88 -15.32 -14.28
N VAL A 197 14.03 -15.45 -13.24
CA VAL A 197 13.95 -14.44 -12.18
C VAL A 197 15.24 -14.39 -11.35
N LEU A 198 15.91 -15.53 -11.13
CA LEU A 198 17.22 -15.54 -10.49
C LEU A 198 18.28 -14.85 -11.35
N ALA A 199 18.22 -15.03 -12.67
CA ALA A 199 19.14 -14.37 -13.58
C ALA A 199 18.96 -12.84 -13.61
N ILE A 200 17.70 -12.35 -13.55
CA ILE A 200 17.38 -10.91 -13.45
C ILE A 200 17.83 -10.38 -12.08
N ALA A 201 17.48 -11.07 -10.99
CA ALA A 201 17.84 -10.69 -9.63
C ALA A 201 19.36 -10.53 -9.43
N ARG A 202 20.16 -11.44 -9.96
CA ARG A 202 21.63 -11.36 -9.92
C ARG A 202 22.19 -10.17 -10.72
N ARG A 203 21.53 -9.74 -11.80
CA ARG A 203 21.91 -8.53 -12.52
C ARG A 203 21.58 -7.28 -11.72
N LEU A 204 20.39 -7.23 -11.14
CA LEU A 204 19.99 -6.15 -10.27
C LEU A 204 20.91 -6.06 -9.04
N GLU A 205 21.24 -7.18 -8.42
CA GLU A 205 22.20 -7.24 -7.30
C GLU A 205 23.52 -6.54 -7.66
N ARG A 206 24.07 -6.82 -8.83
CA ARG A 206 25.32 -6.17 -9.28
C ARG A 206 25.16 -4.66 -9.45
N LEU A 207 24.04 -4.22 -10.01
CA LEU A 207 23.76 -2.79 -10.19
C LEU A 207 23.59 -2.07 -8.84
N VAL A 208 22.85 -2.65 -7.90
CA VAL A 208 22.69 -2.10 -6.54
C VAL A 208 24.02 -2.08 -5.80
N ARG A 209 24.85 -3.12 -5.93
CA ARG A 209 26.20 -3.17 -5.31
C ARG A 209 27.13 -2.08 -5.81
N GLN A 210 26.96 -1.66 -7.05
CA GLN A 210 27.76 -0.59 -7.68
C GLN A 210 27.23 0.81 -7.35
N GLU A 211 26.02 0.90 -6.80
CA GLU A 211 25.40 2.18 -6.46
C GLU A 211 25.92 2.72 -5.12
N PRO A 212 26.52 3.91 -5.09
CA PRO A 212 26.99 4.49 -3.84
C PRO A 212 25.86 4.68 -2.83
N GLY A 213 26.08 4.19 -1.60
CA GLY A 213 25.13 4.30 -0.50
C GLY A 213 24.02 3.25 -0.49
N MET A 214 24.12 2.20 -1.36
CA MET A 214 23.20 1.08 -1.39
C MET A 214 23.93 -0.26 -1.21
N THR A 215 23.30 -1.18 -0.48
CA THR A 215 23.76 -2.57 -0.28
C THR A 215 22.65 -3.53 -0.70
N PRO A 216 22.89 -4.48 -1.64
CA PRO A 216 21.95 -5.51 -1.99
C PRO A 216 22.01 -6.69 -1.02
N VAL A 217 20.83 -7.26 -0.73
CA VAL A 217 20.68 -8.53 -0.03
C VAL A 217 19.86 -9.46 -0.90
N MET A 218 20.47 -10.52 -1.41
CA MET A 218 19.76 -11.57 -2.12
C MET A 218 19.03 -12.48 -1.12
N VAL A 219 17.70 -12.60 -1.26
CA VAL A 219 16.89 -13.49 -0.41
C VAL A 219 17.23 -14.95 -0.68
N ARG A 220 17.44 -15.31 -1.97
CA ARG A 220 18.09 -16.57 -2.36
C ARG A 220 19.20 -16.32 -3.37
N THR A 221 20.29 -17.01 -3.19
CA THR A 221 21.50 -16.87 -4.05
C THR A 221 21.66 -18.01 -5.04
N GLY A 222 20.85 -19.08 -4.92
CA GLY A 222 20.93 -20.29 -5.73
C GLY A 222 19.54 -20.86 -6.05
N ASP A 223 19.54 -22.03 -6.72
CA ASP A 223 18.32 -22.78 -6.99
C ASP A 223 17.95 -23.69 -5.80
N TYR A 224 17.28 -23.10 -4.86
CA TYR A 224 16.66 -23.80 -3.70
C TYR A 224 15.35 -23.14 -3.31
N PHE A 225 14.44 -23.93 -2.77
CA PHE A 225 13.14 -23.48 -2.31
C PHE A 225 13.26 -22.72 -0.99
N LEU A 226 12.51 -21.61 -0.87
CA LEU A 226 12.31 -20.87 0.37
C LEU A 226 10.82 -20.62 0.58
N PRO A 227 10.27 -20.96 1.76
CA PRO A 227 8.92 -20.59 2.15
C PRO A 227 8.71 -19.07 2.11
N LEU A 228 7.49 -18.61 1.82
CA LEU A 228 7.17 -17.17 1.71
C LEU A 228 7.50 -16.39 2.99
N ARG A 229 7.18 -16.93 4.16
CA ARG A 229 7.53 -16.32 5.45
C ARG A 229 9.05 -16.22 5.66
N GLU A 230 9.80 -17.20 5.20
CA GLU A 230 11.25 -17.22 5.32
C GLU A 230 11.91 -16.13 4.46
N ARG A 231 11.31 -15.79 3.28
CA ARG A 231 11.77 -14.69 2.43
C ARG A 231 11.67 -13.36 3.16
N ILE A 232 10.52 -13.09 3.78
CA ILE A 232 10.31 -11.90 4.61
C ILE A 232 11.27 -11.87 5.80
N ARG A 233 11.42 -13.00 6.50
CA ARG A 233 12.30 -13.09 7.65
C ARG A 233 13.73 -12.74 7.29
N ARG A 234 14.27 -13.28 6.19
CA ARG A 234 15.62 -12.95 5.70
C ARG A 234 15.81 -11.47 5.40
N ALA A 235 14.83 -10.84 4.76
CA ALA A 235 14.88 -9.40 4.51
C ALA A 235 14.92 -8.60 5.83
N ARG A 236 14.10 -8.98 6.81
CA ARG A 236 14.06 -8.33 8.13
C ARG A 236 15.33 -8.55 8.94
N ASP A 237 15.88 -9.77 8.96
CA ASP A 237 17.12 -10.12 9.65
C ASP A 237 18.30 -9.27 9.12
N GLN A 238 18.29 -8.93 7.83
CA GLN A 238 19.27 -8.05 7.19
C GLN A 238 18.92 -6.57 7.29
N ARG A 239 17.86 -6.21 8.03
CA ARG A 239 17.39 -4.83 8.20
C ARG A 239 17.16 -4.12 6.86
N ALA A 240 16.53 -4.81 5.92
CA ALA A 240 16.23 -4.24 4.62
C ALA A 240 15.33 -3.01 4.73
N ASP A 241 15.64 -1.99 3.94
CA ASP A 241 14.85 -0.75 3.82
C ASP A 241 13.79 -0.87 2.73
N LEU A 242 13.92 -1.89 1.88
CA LEU A 242 13.02 -2.16 0.77
C LEU A 242 13.09 -3.64 0.40
N PHE A 243 11.94 -4.22 0.03
CA PHE A 243 11.82 -5.60 -0.47
C PHE A 243 11.22 -5.60 -1.87
N LEU A 244 11.95 -6.20 -2.81
CA LEU A 244 11.57 -6.33 -4.21
C LEU A 244 11.54 -7.80 -4.61
N SER A 245 10.34 -8.36 -4.84
CA SER A 245 10.16 -9.72 -5.37
C SER A 245 10.01 -9.67 -6.88
N ILE A 246 10.78 -10.51 -7.58
CA ILE A 246 10.83 -10.57 -9.05
C ILE A 246 10.23 -11.89 -9.50
N HIS A 247 9.23 -11.79 -10.37
CA HIS A 247 8.45 -12.87 -10.95
C HIS A 247 8.36 -12.76 -12.47
N ALA A 248 7.92 -13.81 -13.14
CA ALA A 248 7.66 -13.86 -14.58
C ALA A 248 6.57 -14.90 -14.87
N ASP A 249 5.41 -14.77 -14.23
CA ASP A 249 4.38 -15.78 -14.14
C ASP A 249 3.66 -16.11 -15.48
N ALA A 250 2.79 -17.11 -15.46
CA ALA A 250 1.93 -17.46 -16.56
C ALA A 250 0.55 -16.83 -16.38
N ALA A 251 0.04 -16.19 -17.42
CA ALA A 251 -1.36 -15.80 -17.50
C ALA A 251 -2.20 -16.90 -18.18
N PRO A 252 -3.49 -17.06 -17.79
CA PRO A 252 -4.39 -18.00 -18.47
C PRO A 252 -4.50 -17.75 -19.99
N ASP A 253 -4.52 -16.49 -20.40
CA ASP A 253 -4.46 -16.10 -21.80
C ASP A 253 -2.99 -15.85 -22.21
N ARG A 254 -2.46 -16.73 -23.09
CA ARG A 254 -1.08 -16.63 -23.59
C ARG A 254 -0.80 -15.38 -24.42
N ARG A 255 -1.80 -14.57 -24.75
CA ARG A 255 -1.62 -13.27 -25.43
C ARG A 255 -1.24 -12.16 -24.45
N VAL A 256 -1.43 -12.38 -23.16
CA VAL A 256 -1.00 -11.43 -22.13
C VAL A 256 0.49 -11.22 -22.19
N GLN A 257 0.91 -9.95 -22.16
CA GLN A 257 2.31 -9.55 -22.28
C GLN A 257 2.55 -8.25 -21.53
N GLY A 258 3.80 -7.97 -21.20
CA GLY A 258 4.24 -6.75 -20.55
C GLY A 258 4.38 -6.89 -19.04
N SER A 259 5.12 -5.97 -18.44
CA SER A 259 5.38 -5.96 -17.00
C SER A 259 4.16 -5.49 -16.19
N SER A 260 4.08 -5.88 -14.94
CA SER A 260 3.10 -5.40 -13.95
C SER A 260 3.76 -5.25 -12.58
N VAL A 261 3.29 -4.32 -11.77
CA VAL A 261 3.78 -4.15 -10.40
C VAL A 261 2.62 -4.25 -9.42
N TYR A 262 2.84 -5.03 -8.39
CA TYR A 262 1.84 -5.37 -7.37
C TYR A 262 2.32 -4.94 -5.99
N ILE A 263 1.37 -4.50 -5.17
CA ILE A 263 1.57 -4.24 -3.74
C ILE A 263 0.53 -4.99 -2.92
N LEU A 264 0.80 -5.11 -1.62
CA LEU A 264 -0.13 -5.72 -0.69
C LEU A 264 -1.46 -4.94 -0.62
N SER A 265 -2.57 -5.68 -0.55
CA SER A 265 -3.90 -5.17 -0.18
C SER A 265 -4.53 -6.01 0.90
N GLN A 266 -5.03 -5.36 1.93
CA GLN A 266 -5.84 -5.98 2.98
C GLN A 266 -7.35 -5.93 2.64
N GLY A 267 -7.76 -5.04 1.76
CA GLY A 267 -9.17 -4.77 1.41
C GLY A 267 -9.69 -5.52 0.19
N GLY A 268 -8.93 -6.48 -0.35
CA GLY A 268 -9.28 -7.22 -1.57
C GLY A 268 -8.39 -6.86 -2.76
N ALA A 269 -8.55 -7.57 -3.87
CA ALA A 269 -7.74 -7.37 -5.07
C ALA A 269 -8.30 -6.24 -5.94
N SER A 270 -7.41 -5.49 -6.61
CA SER A 270 -7.76 -4.41 -7.54
C SER A 270 -8.39 -4.92 -8.85
N SER A 271 -8.11 -6.18 -9.19
CA SER A 271 -8.64 -6.86 -10.38
C SER A 271 -8.77 -8.36 -10.13
N GLU A 272 -9.62 -9.03 -10.93
CA GLU A 272 -9.75 -10.49 -10.93
C GLU A 272 -8.39 -11.16 -11.24
N ALA A 273 -7.64 -10.59 -12.18
CA ALA A 273 -6.31 -11.08 -12.52
C ALA A 273 -5.32 -10.94 -11.38
N ALA A 274 -5.35 -9.83 -10.63
CA ALA A 274 -4.50 -9.64 -9.45
C ALA A 274 -4.87 -10.63 -8.33
N ARG A 275 -6.16 -10.91 -8.15
CA ARG A 275 -6.63 -11.92 -7.20
C ARG A 275 -6.12 -13.31 -7.56
N TRP A 276 -6.33 -13.72 -8.80
CA TRP A 276 -5.87 -15.01 -9.29
C TRP A 276 -4.35 -15.19 -9.16
N LEU A 277 -3.60 -14.17 -9.50
CA LEU A 277 -2.14 -14.19 -9.36
C LEU A 277 -1.71 -14.36 -7.89
N ALA A 278 -2.30 -13.59 -6.97
CA ALA A 278 -1.98 -13.69 -5.56
C ALA A 278 -2.34 -15.07 -4.97
N GLU A 279 -3.48 -15.65 -5.35
CA GLU A 279 -3.88 -17.00 -4.94
C GLU A 279 -2.85 -18.05 -5.40
N ARG A 280 -2.36 -17.91 -6.63
CA ARG A 280 -1.35 -18.80 -7.19
C ARG A 280 0.00 -18.67 -6.50
N GLU A 281 0.49 -17.45 -6.33
CA GLU A 281 1.76 -17.19 -5.66
C GLU A 281 1.74 -17.63 -4.19
N ASN A 282 0.62 -17.44 -3.49
CA ASN A 282 0.45 -17.90 -2.12
C ASN A 282 0.43 -19.45 -2.02
N ALA A 283 0.08 -20.15 -3.09
CA ALA A 283 0.11 -21.61 -3.14
C ALA A 283 1.54 -22.19 -3.31
N ALA A 284 2.55 -21.37 -3.54
CA ALA A 284 3.95 -21.80 -3.69
C ALA A 284 4.46 -22.58 -2.45
N ASP A 285 4.03 -22.21 -1.25
CA ASP A 285 4.36 -22.93 -0.02
C ASP A 285 3.83 -24.37 -0.01
N LEU A 286 2.67 -24.64 -0.61
CA LEU A 286 2.12 -25.99 -0.75
C LEU A 286 2.95 -26.83 -1.72
N VAL A 287 3.36 -26.27 -2.85
CA VAL A 287 4.30 -26.90 -3.81
C VAL A 287 5.62 -27.19 -3.11
N GLY A 288 6.05 -26.26 -2.27
CA GLY A 288 7.21 -26.39 -1.40
C GLY A 288 7.05 -27.39 -0.26
N GLY A 289 5.86 -27.99 -0.02
CA GLY A 289 5.59 -29.00 1.02
C GLY A 289 5.58 -28.44 2.44
N VAL A 290 5.29 -27.17 2.63
CA VAL A 290 5.07 -26.55 3.94
C VAL A 290 3.66 -26.91 4.42
N LYS A 291 3.55 -27.45 5.66
CA LYS A 291 2.25 -27.70 6.30
C LYS A 291 1.74 -26.42 6.98
N LEU A 292 0.46 -26.10 6.80
CA LEU A 292 -0.20 -24.88 7.30
C LEU A 292 -0.57 -24.93 8.80
N ASP A 293 0.22 -25.57 9.65
CA ASP A 293 -0.05 -25.72 11.09
C ASP A 293 0.86 -24.83 11.95
N ASP A 294 0.82 -23.50 11.76
CA ASP A 294 1.38 -22.58 12.74
C ASP A 294 0.46 -21.37 12.91
N LYS A 295 -0.49 -21.53 13.84
CA LYS A 295 -1.28 -20.43 14.41
C LYS A 295 -0.58 -19.97 15.67
N ASP A 296 0.21 -18.92 15.60
CA ASP A 296 0.63 -18.18 16.78
C ASP A 296 0.65 -16.68 16.54
N ASP A 297 0.04 -15.99 17.52
CA ASP A 297 0.14 -14.60 17.95
C ASP A 297 -0.91 -13.59 17.53
N VAL A 298 -2.00 -13.60 18.29
CA VAL A 298 -3.09 -12.60 18.21
C VAL A 298 -2.69 -11.23 18.79
N LEU A 299 -1.67 -11.16 19.64
CA LEU A 299 -1.28 -9.89 20.29
C LEU A 299 -0.37 -9.00 19.42
N ALA A 300 0.35 -9.59 18.47
CA ALA A 300 1.19 -8.88 17.53
C ALA A 300 0.38 -8.17 16.41
N SER A 301 -0.87 -8.60 16.15
CA SER A 301 -1.63 -8.19 14.97
C SER A 301 -2.07 -6.72 14.97
N VAL A 302 -2.31 -6.08 16.11
CA VAL A 302 -2.84 -4.70 16.18
C VAL A 302 -1.75 -3.64 15.94
N LEU A 303 -0.53 -3.86 16.42
CA LEU A 303 0.63 -3.01 16.10
C LEU A 303 1.12 -3.25 14.67
N LEU A 304 0.93 -4.48 14.18
CA LEU A 304 1.24 -4.91 12.83
C LEU A 304 0.43 -4.12 11.78
N ASP A 305 -0.86 -3.91 12.01
CA ASP A 305 -1.82 -3.31 11.07
C ASP A 305 -1.51 -1.84 10.75
N LEU A 306 -0.90 -1.12 11.68
CA LEU A 306 -0.54 0.30 11.55
C LEU A 306 0.76 0.54 10.80
N SER A 307 1.76 -0.23 11.16
CA SER A 307 3.03 -0.24 10.44
C SER A 307 2.77 -0.59 8.98
N GLN A 308 1.84 -1.51 8.73
CA GLN A 308 1.48 -2.00 7.42
C GLN A 308 0.80 -0.94 6.53
N THR A 309 -0.04 -0.04 7.08
CA THR A 309 -0.69 1.00 6.26
C THR A 309 0.32 1.97 5.66
N GLY A 310 1.27 2.46 6.44
CA GLY A 310 2.28 3.36 5.92
C GLY A 310 3.31 2.65 5.04
N THR A 311 3.58 1.39 5.32
CA THR A 311 4.42 0.54 4.47
C THR A 311 3.75 0.30 3.11
N ILE A 312 2.42 0.13 3.05
CA ILE A 312 1.65 0.02 1.80
C ILE A 312 1.69 1.34 1.00
N GLU A 313 1.60 2.50 1.66
CA GLU A 313 1.74 3.81 0.98
C GLU A 313 3.14 3.99 0.38
N ALA A 314 4.17 3.65 1.13
CA ALA A 314 5.56 3.66 0.64
C ALA A 314 5.76 2.66 -0.50
N SER A 315 5.14 1.47 -0.41
CA SER A 315 5.15 0.47 -1.47
C SER A 315 4.45 0.97 -2.74
N ALA A 316 3.36 1.74 -2.62
CA ALA A 316 2.67 2.32 -3.76
C ALA A 316 3.56 3.35 -4.48
N THR A 317 4.25 4.20 -3.73
CA THR A 317 5.20 5.18 -4.30
C THR A 317 6.37 4.49 -5.03
N LEU A 318 6.91 3.43 -4.45
CA LEU A 318 7.94 2.61 -5.09
C LEU A 318 7.41 1.96 -6.38
N ALA A 319 6.21 1.38 -6.32
CA ALA A 319 5.61 0.71 -7.47
C ALA A 319 5.36 1.67 -8.64
N ASP A 320 4.90 2.90 -8.36
CA ASP A 320 4.71 3.94 -9.39
C ASP A 320 6.04 4.32 -10.06
N ALA A 321 7.15 4.44 -9.29
CA ALA A 321 8.48 4.68 -9.84
C ALA A 321 8.91 3.53 -10.76
N LEU A 322 8.75 2.29 -10.34
CA LEU A 322 9.12 1.09 -11.11
C LEU A 322 8.32 0.95 -12.40
N ILE A 323 6.99 1.19 -12.38
CA ILE A 323 6.13 1.10 -13.56
C ILE A 323 6.61 2.09 -14.65
N GLY A 324 6.97 3.32 -14.25
CA GLY A 324 7.44 4.35 -15.19
C GLY A 324 8.68 3.92 -15.96
N ASP A 325 9.62 3.26 -15.30
CA ASP A 325 10.88 2.83 -15.90
C ASP A 325 10.77 1.50 -16.66
N LEU A 326 9.95 0.55 -16.18
CA LEU A 326 9.65 -0.68 -16.92
C LEU A 326 8.98 -0.39 -18.27
N HIS A 327 8.16 0.68 -18.35
CA HIS A 327 7.53 1.11 -19.61
C HIS A 327 8.55 1.51 -20.70
N ARG A 328 9.77 1.91 -20.32
CA ARG A 328 10.83 2.25 -21.27
C ARG A 328 11.50 1.02 -21.89
N VAL A 329 11.44 -0.12 -21.18
CA VAL A 329 12.07 -1.38 -21.64
C VAL A 329 11.12 -2.19 -22.51
N GLY A 330 9.81 -2.11 -22.25
CA GLY A 330 8.84 -2.91 -22.96
C GLY A 330 7.40 -2.47 -22.72
N LYS A 331 6.48 -3.31 -23.16
CA LYS A 331 5.07 -3.10 -22.82
C LYS A 331 4.87 -3.26 -21.33
N VAL A 332 4.01 -2.41 -20.75
CA VAL A 332 3.48 -2.56 -19.40
C VAL A 332 2.01 -2.95 -19.54
N ARG A 333 1.62 -4.05 -18.91
CA ARG A 333 0.23 -4.55 -18.96
C ARG A 333 -0.74 -3.58 -18.30
N SER A 334 -0.34 -3.03 -17.15
CA SER A 334 -1.13 -2.03 -16.42
C SER A 334 -0.23 -0.84 -16.07
N ARG A 335 -0.65 0.36 -16.43
CA ARG A 335 0.01 1.60 -15.99
C ARG A 335 -0.37 1.98 -14.55
N ARG A 336 -1.24 1.21 -13.91
CA ARG A 336 -1.65 1.39 -12.53
C ARG A 336 -1.04 0.30 -11.69
N VAL A 337 -0.67 0.65 -10.47
CA VAL A 337 -0.25 -0.30 -9.44
C VAL A 337 -1.42 -1.24 -9.14
N GLU A 338 -1.21 -2.53 -9.32
CA GLU A 338 -2.17 -3.56 -8.97
C GLU A 338 -2.05 -3.93 -7.48
N ARG A 339 -3.14 -4.42 -6.88
CA ARG A 339 -3.22 -4.70 -5.45
C ARG A 339 -3.86 -6.05 -5.22
N ALA A 340 -3.26 -6.89 -4.37
CA ALA A 340 -3.87 -8.14 -3.91
C ALA A 340 -3.21 -8.65 -2.62
N GLY A 341 -3.73 -9.73 -2.05
CA GLY A 341 -3.26 -10.33 -0.80
C GLY A 341 -2.05 -11.23 -0.97
N PHE A 342 -0.91 -10.69 -1.44
CA PHE A 342 0.33 -11.45 -1.59
C PHE A 342 0.98 -11.73 -0.24
N ALA A 343 1.13 -12.99 0.14
CA ALA A 343 1.74 -13.40 1.41
C ALA A 343 3.21 -12.95 1.52
N VAL A 344 3.94 -12.94 0.42
CA VAL A 344 5.36 -12.50 0.38
C VAL A 344 5.54 -10.99 0.63
N LEU A 345 4.47 -10.19 0.53
CA LEU A 345 4.51 -8.73 0.73
C LEU A 345 4.00 -8.29 2.11
N THR A 346 3.78 -9.22 3.03
CA THR A 346 3.13 -8.93 4.33
C THR A 346 4.06 -8.35 5.40
N SER A 347 5.29 -7.95 5.04
CA SER A 347 6.18 -7.28 6.00
C SER A 347 5.53 -6.00 6.53
N PRO A 348 5.41 -5.83 7.86
CA PRO A 348 4.75 -4.66 8.41
C PRO A 348 5.62 -3.40 8.39
N ASP A 349 6.92 -3.57 8.23
CA ASP A 349 7.94 -2.54 8.46
C ASP A 349 8.86 -2.29 7.23
N ILE A 350 8.68 -3.06 6.13
CA ILE A 350 9.51 -2.92 4.93
C ILE A 350 8.60 -2.64 3.73
N PRO A 351 8.74 -1.49 3.05
CA PRO A 351 8.09 -1.26 1.76
C PRO A 351 8.37 -2.39 0.79
N SER A 352 7.32 -3.04 0.28
CA SER A 352 7.42 -4.30 -0.45
C SER A 352 6.62 -4.26 -1.74
N VAL A 353 7.23 -4.69 -2.84
CA VAL A 353 6.58 -4.81 -4.14
C VAL A 353 6.89 -6.16 -4.78
N LEU A 354 5.95 -6.65 -5.59
CA LEU A 354 6.16 -7.79 -6.48
C LEU A 354 6.10 -7.27 -7.93
N VAL A 355 7.11 -7.60 -8.71
CA VAL A 355 7.21 -7.21 -10.11
C VAL A 355 7.10 -8.44 -10.98
N GLU A 356 6.04 -8.49 -11.80
CA GLU A 356 5.99 -9.37 -12.96
C GLU A 356 6.82 -8.73 -14.06
N ALA A 357 8.01 -9.26 -14.30
CA ALA A 357 8.94 -8.71 -15.29
C ALA A 357 8.42 -8.86 -16.73
N ALA A 358 7.72 -9.97 -16.99
CA ALA A 358 7.02 -10.34 -18.20
C ALA A 358 6.16 -11.58 -17.91
N TYR A 359 5.35 -12.05 -18.89
CA TYR A 359 4.57 -13.28 -18.75
C TYR A 359 5.18 -14.43 -19.55
N ILE A 360 5.80 -15.40 -18.85
CA ILE A 360 6.52 -16.53 -19.46
C ILE A 360 5.59 -17.44 -20.32
N SER A 361 4.27 -17.39 -20.05
CA SER A 361 3.27 -18.11 -20.87
C SER A 361 3.13 -17.57 -22.30
N ASN A 362 3.58 -16.33 -22.54
CA ASN A 362 3.62 -15.74 -23.88
C ASN A 362 4.89 -16.16 -24.60
N PRO A 363 4.80 -16.83 -25.78
CA PRO A 363 6.01 -17.34 -26.47
C PRO A 363 7.03 -16.26 -26.86
N ASP A 364 6.55 -15.03 -27.17
CA ASP A 364 7.43 -13.94 -27.54
C ASP A 364 8.17 -13.39 -26.31
N GLU A 365 7.50 -13.30 -25.17
CA GLU A 365 8.13 -12.87 -23.93
C GLU A 365 9.05 -13.95 -23.36
N GLU A 366 8.67 -15.22 -23.43
CA GLU A 366 9.58 -16.32 -23.08
C GLU A 366 10.89 -16.24 -23.86
N ARG A 367 10.82 -16.02 -25.19
CA ARG A 367 12.03 -15.86 -26.00
C ARG A 367 12.89 -14.69 -25.53
N LYS A 368 12.28 -13.54 -25.21
CA LYS A 368 13.00 -12.37 -24.68
C LYS A 368 13.60 -12.67 -23.29
N LEU A 369 12.82 -13.25 -22.37
CA LEU A 369 13.26 -13.59 -21.01
C LEU A 369 14.48 -14.51 -20.99
N ARG A 370 14.66 -15.35 -22.01
CA ARG A 370 15.86 -16.20 -22.19
C ARG A 370 17.11 -15.43 -22.61
N THR A 371 16.98 -14.19 -23.07
CA THR A 371 18.11 -13.41 -23.57
C THR A 371 18.77 -12.61 -22.45
N SER A 372 20.12 -12.63 -22.42
CA SER A 372 20.90 -11.84 -21.48
C SER A 372 20.62 -10.33 -21.61
N ALA A 373 20.41 -9.84 -22.83
CA ALA A 373 20.15 -8.43 -23.11
C ALA A 373 18.84 -7.96 -22.47
N PHE A 374 17.74 -8.71 -22.64
CA PHE A 374 16.46 -8.32 -22.07
C PHE A 374 16.44 -8.42 -20.53
N GLN A 375 17.07 -9.47 -19.96
CA GLN A 375 17.25 -9.57 -18.50
C GLN A 375 18.07 -8.40 -17.94
N GLN A 376 19.09 -7.94 -18.68
CA GLN A 376 19.89 -6.78 -18.28
C GLN A 376 19.06 -5.49 -18.34
N SER A 377 18.30 -5.27 -19.42
CA SER A 377 17.44 -4.10 -19.55
C SER A 377 16.36 -4.03 -18.46
N LEU A 378 15.78 -5.18 -18.07
CA LEU A 378 14.84 -5.25 -16.95
C LEU A 378 15.51 -4.87 -15.63
N ALA A 379 16.71 -5.40 -15.36
CA ALA A 379 17.45 -5.06 -14.15
C ALA A 379 17.84 -3.57 -14.09
N GLU A 380 18.20 -2.98 -15.22
CA GLU A 380 18.50 -1.53 -15.33
C GLU A 380 17.25 -0.67 -15.09
N ALA A 381 16.11 -1.07 -15.62
CA ALA A 381 14.84 -0.38 -15.35
C ALA A 381 14.46 -0.43 -13.87
N LEU A 382 14.57 -1.62 -13.26
CA LEU A 382 14.33 -1.78 -11.81
C LEU A 382 15.31 -0.90 -11.01
N MET A 383 16.59 -0.86 -11.36
CA MET A 383 17.58 -0.02 -10.69
C MET A 383 17.26 1.47 -10.83
N THR A 384 16.79 1.91 -12.00
CA THR A 384 16.39 3.31 -12.22
C THR A 384 15.20 3.68 -11.34
N GLY A 385 14.18 2.81 -11.25
CA GLY A 385 13.04 3.00 -10.35
C GLY A 385 13.44 3.04 -8.88
N LEU A 386 14.39 2.18 -8.45
CA LEU A 386 14.94 2.22 -7.08
C LEU A 386 15.65 3.55 -6.79
N ARG A 387 16.48 4.05 -7.72
CA ARG A 387 17.11 5.37 -7.59
C ARG A 387 16.06 6.46 -7.43
N SER A 388 15.08 6.49 -8.33
CA SER A 388 14.00 7.48 -8.31
C SER A 388 13.23 7.45 -6.98
N TYR A 389 12.93 6.26 -6.45
CA TYR A 389 12.28 6.12 -5.15
C TYR A 389 13.14 6.66 -4.01
N PHE A 390 14.40 6.25 -3.91
CA PHE A 390 15.28 6.70 -2.83
C PHE A 390 15.73 8.15 -2.98
N ASP A 391 15.54 8.75 -4.16
CA ASP A 391 15.75 10.19 -4.33
C ASP A 391 14.88 11.02 -3.41
N ASP A 392 13.67 10.58 -3.12
CA ASP A 392 12.73 11.29 -2.26
C ASP A 392 12.51 10.60 -0.91
N HIS A 393 12.84 9.31 -0.79
CA HIS A 393 12.44 8.45 0.32
C HIS A 393 13.62 7.73 0.99
N ALA A 394 14.83 8.25 0.85
CA ALA A 394 15.99 7.67 1.55
C ALA A 394 15.77 7.72 3.08
N PRO A 395 15.94 6.59 3.79
CA PRO A 395 15.75 6.53 5.23
C PRO A 395 16.71 7.47 5.98
N PRO A 396 16.26 8.16 7.03
CA PRO A 396 17.16 8.98 7.87
C PRO A 396 18.34 8.16 8.41
N GLY A 397 19.50 8.78 8.59
CA GLY A 397 20.72 8.11 9.05
C GLY A 397 21.44 7.31 7.96
N THR A 398 21.04 7.43 6.70
CA THR A 398 21.73 6.80 5.59
C THR A 398 22.60 7.77 4.80
N HIS A 399 23.68 7.25 4.16
CA HIS A 399 24.50 8.04 3.25
C HIS A 399 23.68 8.72 2.14
N LEU A 400 22.66 8.04 1.61
CA LEU A 400 21.76 8.60 0.60
C LEU A 400 20.95 9.78 1.13
N ALA A 401 20.35 9.65 2.32
CA ALA A 401 19.61 10.74 2.95
C ALA A 401 20.52 11.95 3.23
N GLU A 402 21.75 11.73 3.71
CA GLU A 402 22.70 12.81 4.00
C GLU A 402 23.21 13.48 2.74
N ALA A 403 23.53 12.72 1.68
CA ALA A 403 23.92 13.27 0.38
C ALA A 403 22.84 14.19 -0.21
N ARG A 404 21.57 13.95 0.14
CA ARG A 404 20.40 14.68 -0.36
C ARG A 404 19.91 15.79 0.58
N ARG A 405 20.28 15.79 1.88
CA ARG A 405 19.94 16.87 2.81
C ARG A 405 20.36 18.25 2.31
N GLY A 406 21.21 18.31 1.32
CA GLY A 406 21.65 19.55 0.67
C GLY A 406 21.19 19.71 -0.76
N ARG A 407 20.25 18.90 -1.31
CA ARG A 407 19.87 18.95 -2.72
C ARG A 407 18.35 18.85 -2.91
N HIS A 408 17.84 19.53 -3.94
CA HIS A 408 16.43 19.48 -4.34
C HIS A 408 16.32 19.39 -5.87
N VAL A 409 15.62 18.38 -6.38
CA VAL A 409 15.30 18.26 -7.80
C VAL A 409 13.95 18.93 -8.06
N ILE A 410 13.94 19.92 -8.96
CA ILE A 410 12.77 20.74 -9.27
C ILE A 410 11.71 19.91 -10.00
N ARG A 411 10.49 19.92 -9.48
CA ARG A 411 9.33 19.24 -10.06
C ARG A 411 8.43 20.24 -10.82
N SER A 412 7.54 19.71 -11.66
CA SER A 412 6.53 20.52 -12.35
C SER A 412 5.66 21.29 -11.34
N GLY A 413 5.50 22.60 -11.57
CA GLY A 413 4.71 23.49 -10.72
C GLY A 413 5.46 24.07 -9.52
N GLU A 414 6.72 23.70 -9.26
CA GLU A 414 7.51 24.31 -8.18
C GLU A 414 8.11 25.66 -8.61
N THR A 415 8.20 26.56 -7.65
CA THR A 415 8.84 27.88 -7.81
C THR A 415 10.04 27.99 -6.85
N LEU A 416 11.02 28.82 -7.20
CA LEU A 416 12.19 29.04 -6.36
C LEU A 416 11.80 29.54 -4.96
N SER A 417 10.79 30.38 -4.85
CA SER A 417 10.26 30.88 -3.58
C SER A 417 9.57 29.78 -2.76
N GLY A 418 8.81 28.88 -3.42
CA GLY A 418 8.18 27.72 -2.77
C GLY A 418 9.23 26.75 -2.21
N ILE A 419 10.29 26.50 -2.99
CA ILE A 419 11.41 25.65 -2.57
C ILE A 419 12.16 26.29 -1.38
N ALA A 420 12.48 27.59 -1.47
CA ALA A 420 13.14 28.31 -0.38
C ALA A 420 12.32 28.28 0.91
N SER A 421 10.99 28.46 0.82
CA SER A 421 10.07 28.37 1.96
C SER A 421 10.06 26.95 2.57
N ARG A 422 10.01 25.91 1.74
CA ARG A 422 10.04 24.49 2.17
C ARG A 422 11.28 24.17 2.99
N TYR A 423 12.43 24.64 2.55
CA TYR A 423 13.72 24.40 3.23
C TYR A 423 14.10 25.45 4.25
N ARG A 424 13.23 26.45 4.48
CA ARG A 424 13.42 27.55 5.44
C ARG A 424 14.73 28.33 5.18
N VAL A 425 15.08 28.52 3.93
CA VAL A 425 16.19 29.35 3.47
C VAL A 425 15.66 30.56 2.71
N SER A 426 16.46 31.62 2.56
CA SER A 426 16.02 32.74 1.72
C SER A 426 16.20 32.44 0.23
N VAL A 427 15.36 33.04 -0.62
CA VAL A 427 15.50 32.92 -2.08
C VAL A 427 16.87 33.41 -2.55
N ASN A 428 17.45 34.41 -1.88
CA ASN A 428 18.77 34.94 -2.20
C ASN A 428 19.90 33.93 -1.87
N GLU A 429 19.87 33.29 -0.71
CA GLU A 429 20.82 32.25 -0.35
C GLU A 429 20.73 31.08 -1.34
N LEU A 430 19.50 30.68 -1.67
CA LEU A 430 19.28 29.59 -2.62
C LEU A 430 19.81 29.95 -4.02
N ARG A 431 19.60 31.18 -4.50
CA ARG A 431 20.17 31.68 -5.76
C ARG A 431 21.69 31.72 -5.77
N GLN A 432 22.29 32.31 -4.75
CA GLN A 432 23.75 32.39 -4.64
C GLN A 432 24.40 31.03 -4.62
N ARG A 433 23.86 30.10 -3.82
CA ARG A 433 24.41 28.75 -3.69
C ARG A 433 24.38 27.96 -5.01
N ASN A 434 23.44 28.31 -5.89
CA ASN A 434 23.22 27.62 -7.17
C ASN A 434 23.66 28.44 -8.39
N ASN A 435 24.31 29.57 -8.19
CA ASN A 435 24.76 30.48 -9.26
C ASN A 435 23.61 30.86 -10.22
N LEU A 436 22.39 31.04 -9.68
CA LEU A 436 21.24 31.42 -10.48
C LEU A 436 21.19 32.94 -10.69
N SER A 437 21.14 33.35 -11.96
CA SER A 437 21.03 34.77 -12.35
C SER A 437 19.59 35.32 -12.23
N SER A 438 18.60 34.44 -12.11
CA SER A 438 17.16 34.79 -12.00
C SER A 438 16.40 33.69 -11.26
N ASP A 439 15.09 33.94 -11.00
CA ASP A 439 14.20 32.95 -10.38
C ASP A 439 13.70 31.87 -11.38
N ARG A 440 14.19 31.90 -12.61
CA ARG A 440 13.84 30.88 -13.61
C ARG A 440 14.55 29.58 -13.31
N ILE A 441 13.76 28.56 -13.05
CA ILE A 441 14.20 27.19 -12.78
C ILE A 441 13.55 26.22 -13.76
N ARG A 442 14.13 25.06 -13.99
CA ARG A 442 13.63 24.05 -14.93
C ARG A 442 13.30 22.78 -14.20
N VAL A 443 12.23 22.11 -14.65
CA VAL A 443 11.88 20.77 -14.16
C VAL A 443 13.05 19.83 -14.40
N GLY A 444 13.44 19.04 -13.40
CA GLY A 444 14.61 18.16 -13.39
C GLY A 444 15.93 18.85 -13.04
N GLN A 445 15.97 20.17 -12.90
CA GLN A 445 17.15 20.89 -12.45
C GLN A 445 17.36 20.59 -10.94
N GLU A 446 18.62 20.31 -10.58
CA GLU A 446 19.02 20.10 -9.18
C GLU A 446 19.48 21.42 -8.57
N LEU A 447 18.98 21.70 -7.36
CA LEU A 447 19.40 22.85 -6.53
C LEU A 447 20.13 22.35 -5.29
N VAL A 448 21.26 22.96 -5.00
CA VAL A 448 21.96 22.79 -3.72
C VAL A 448 21.28 23.69 -2.68
N ILE A 449 20.79 23.10 -1.61
CA ILE A 449 20.13 23.81 -0.52
C ILE A 449 21.19 24.28 0.49
N PRO A 450 21.28 25.59 0.80
CA PRO A 450 22.21 26.11 1.80
C PRO A 450 22.01 25.45 3.16
N ARG A 451 23.09 25.01 3.82
CA ARG A 451 23.03 24.59 5.22
C ARG A 451 22.97 25.83 6.10
N ARG A 452 22.06 25.88 7.06
CA ARG A 452 22.20 26.77 8.20
C ARG A 452 23.23 26.13 9.13
N ASP A 453 24.41 26.69 9.19
CA ASP A 453 25.31 26.41 10.28
C ASP A 453 24.62 26.90 11.57
N SER A 454 24.33 25.97 12.47
CA SER A 454 23.69 26.19 13.77
C SER A 454 24.66 26.75 14.77
#